data_d4f646232b0c53250a25c25dceac2084
#
_entry.id   d4f646232b0c53250a25c25dceac2084
#
_cell.length_a   1.000
_cell.length_b   1.000
_cell.length_c   1.000
_cell.angle_alpha   90.00
_cell.angle_beta   90.00
_cell.angle_gamma   90.00
#
_symmetry.space_group_name_H-M   'P 1'
#
loop_
_entity.id
_entity.type
_entity.pdbx_description
1 polymer ?
#
loop_
_entity_poly.entity_id
_entity_poly.type
_entity_poly.pdbx_seq_one_letter_code
_entity_poly.pdbx_strand_id
1 'polypeptide(L)'
;SPIHLPSRVTRQIGVIRNILTKITDQFKKVQPLPEGIYHLQAEGKPLRVHLRLRKDGTGLLILNASTVLHLNPTAAEYAYHFIKGSAPEAAAKEIADRYRIQRVQALEDYTNFSERIQTLIETPDLDPVTFLDFERVAPHSADLTAPLRLDCALTYRVPKGTKPDAAPAKRAPKELTTAEWQAVLDKAWQAGIPHVTFTGGEPTLRDDLPEL
;
A
#
# COMPACT_ATOMS: atom_id res chain seq x y z
N SER A 1 -8.94 -4.87 42.88
CA SER A 1 -8.32 -6.18 42.61
C SER A 1 -7.70 -6.13 41.22
N PRO A 2 -6.39 -6.33 41.07
CA PRO A 2 -5.75 -6.34 39.72
C PRO A 2 -6.03 -7.67 39.01
N ILE A 3 -6.43 -7.57 37.76
CA ILE A 3 -6.68 -8.71 36.88
C ILE A 3 -5.32 -9.30 36.47
N HIS A 4 -5.11 -10.54 36.88
CA HIS A 4 -3.91 -11.32 36.53
C HIS A 4 -4.12 -11.91 35.13
N LEU A 5 -3.40 -11.42 34.13
CA LEU A 5 -3.36 -11.99 32.78
C LEU A 5 -2.45 -13.24 32.75
N PRO A 6 -2.83 -14.31 32.08
CA PRO A 6 -2.07 -15.56 32.10
C PRO A 6 -0.73 -15.43 31.37
N SER A 7 0.31 -15.98 31.99
CA SER A 7 1.73 -15.89 31.63
C SER A 7 2.15 -16.41 30.23
N ARG A 8 1.26 -16.98 29.45
CA ARG A 8 1.52 -17.45 28.08
C ARG A 8 1.45 -16.33 27.03
N VAL A 9 0.59 -15.33 27.21
CA VAL A 9 0.43 -14.20 26.28
C VAL A 9 1.65 -13.27 26.36
N THR A 10 2.16 -13.03 27.56
CA THR A 10 3.35 -12.19 27.77
C THR A 10 4.62 -12.78 27.17
N ARG A 11 4.71 -14.12 27.02
CA ARG A 11 5.85 -14.78 26.40
C ARG A 11 5.89 -14.65 24.88
N GLN A 12 4.75 -14.63 24.21
CA GLN A 12 4.69 -14.45 22.75
C GLN A 12 4.99 -13.01 22.33
N ILE A 13 4.52 -12.01 23.10
CA ILE A 13 4.80 -10.60 22.85
C ILE A 13 6.32 -10.30 23.01
N GLY A 14 6.96 -10.93 24.00
CA GLY A 14 8.42 -10.79 24.21
C GLY A 14 9.26 -11.41 23.09
N VAL A 15 8.78 -12.47 22.44
CA VAL A 15 9.50 -13.16 21.36
C VAL A 15 9.47 -12.33 20.07
N ILE A 16 8.35 -11.74 19.71
CA ILE A 16 8.23 -10.89 18.50
C ILE A 16 9.04 -9.60 18.66
N ARG A 17 9.01 -8.96 19.82
CA ARG A 17 9.81 -7.76 20.12
C ARG A 17 11.32 -8.05 20.12
N ASN A 18 11.75 -9.20 20.61
CA ASN A 18 13.16 -9.63 20.57
C ASN A 18 13.63 -10.08 19.18
N ILE A 19 12.73 -10.60 18.33
CA ILE A 19 13.05 -10.95 16.94
C ILE A 19 13.26 -9.67 16.13
N LEU A 20 12.42 -8.66 16.27
CA LEU A 20 12.57 -7.38 15.58
C LEU A 20 13.82 -6.62 16.02
N THR A 21 14.20 -6.62 17.30
CA THR A 21 15.41 -5.96 17.80
C THR A 21 16.70 -6.72 17.48
N LYS A 22 16.71 -8.04 17.48
CA LYS A 22 17.89 -8.84 17.06
C LYS A 22 18.15 -8.78 15.56
N ILE A 23 17.11 -8.58 14.77
CA ILE A 23 17.23 -8.41 13.32
C ILE A 23 17.91 -7.08 12.97
N THR A 24 17.65 -5.99 13.69
CA THR A 24 18.26 -4.67 13.41
C THR A 24 19.80 -4.64 13.56
N ASP A 25 20.40 -5.48 14.39
CA ASP A 25 21.86 -5.51 14.59
C ASP A 25 22.64 -6.33 13.54
N GLN A 26 21.98 -7.21 12.79
CA GLN A 26 22.59 -7.97 11.69
C GLN A 26 22.60 -7.23 10.34
N PHE A 27 21.92 -6.09 10.23
CA PHE A 27 21.72 -5.33 8.97
C PHE A 27 22.92 -4.52 8.46
N LYS A 28 24.12 -4.69 9.02
CA LYS A 28 25.30 -4.01 8.47
C LYS A 28 25.65 -4.54 7.09
N LYS A 29 25.13 -3.88 6.03
CA LYS A 29 25.47 -3.99 4.60
C LYS A 29 24.58 -4.87 3.71
N VAL A 30 23.32 -5.02 3.99
CA VAL A 30 22.40 -5.53 2.98
C VAL A 30 22.12 -4.43 1.97
N GLN A 31 22.37 -4.64 0.68
CA GLN A 31 21.92 -3.72 -0.34
C GLN A 31 20.39 -3.82 -0.43
N PRO A 32 19.66 -2.73 -0.25
CA PRO A 32 18.22 -2.76 -0.37
C PRO A 32 17.81 -3.13 -1.80
N LEU A 33 16.58 -3.63 -1.93
CA LEU A 33 15.97 -3.79 -3.25
C LEU A 33 15.94 -2.47 -4.00
N PRO A 34 15.98 -2.48 -5.35
CA PRO A 34 15.90 -1.26 -6.14
C PRO A 34 14.66 -0.44 -5.77
N GLU A 35 14.88 0.87 -5.59
CA GLU A 35 13.77 1.82 -5.46
C GLU A 35 12.80 1.64 -6.63
N GLY A 36 11.51 1.64 -6.33
CA GLY A 36 10.51 1.48 -7.36
C GLY A 36 9.11 1.32 -6.83
N ILE A 37 8.18 1.20 -7.78
CA ILE A 37 6.77 0.99 -7.54
C ILE A 37 6.40 -0.36 -8.14
N TYR A 38 5.77 -1.20 -7.34
CA TYR A 38 5.36 -2.54 -7.71
C TYR A 38 3.86 -2.70 -7.48
N HIS A 39 3.18 -3.35 -8.40
CA HIS A 39 1.73 -3.51 -8.37
C HIS A 39 1.34 -4.97 -8.49
N LEU A 40 0.29 -5.34 -7.75
CA LEU A 40 -0.45 -6.56 -7.95
C LEU A 40 -1.91 -6.19 -8.17
N GLN A 41 -2.44 -6.61 -9.31
CA GLN A 41 -3.86 -6.51 -9.64
C GLN A 41 -4.32 -7.88 -10.09
N ALA A 42 -5.34 -8.42 -9.46
CA ALA A 42 -5.94 -9.68 -9.86
C ALA A 42 -7.10 -9.42 -10.82
N GLU A 43 -7.07 -10.06 -12.00
CA GLU A 43 -8.18 -10.01 -12.94
C GLU A 43 -9.47 -10.54 -12.29
N GLY A 44 -10.56 -9.80 -12.48
CA GLY A 44 -11.88 -10.17 -11.97
C GLY A 44 -12.06 -10.06 -10.44
N LYS A 45 -11.07 -9.54 -9.71
CA LYS A 45 -11.19 -9.26 -8.28
C LYS A 45 -10.88 -7.79 -7.99
N PRO A 46 -11.55 -7.15 -7.02
CA PRO A 46 -11.27 -5.76 -6.64
C PRO A 46 -9.96 -5.63 -5.83
N LEU A 47 -9.01 -6.51 -6.06
CA LEU A 47 -7.73 -6.53 -5.35
C LEU A 47 -6.73 -5.63 -6.04
N ARG A 48 -6.24 -4.64 -5.31
CA ARG A 48 -5.16 -3.75 -5.73
C ARG A 48 -4.13 -3.63 -4.62
N VAL A 49 -2.92 -4.03 -4.91
CA VAL A 49 -1.80 -3.90 -3.97
C VAL A 49 -0.73 -3.04 -4.63
N HIS A 50 -0.29 -1.99 -3.94
CA HIS A 50 0.81 -1.13 -4.36
C HIS A 50 1.92 -1.19 -3.31
N LEU A 51 3.13 -1.41 -3.75
CA LEU A 51 4.32 -1.30 -2.92
C LEU A 51 5.22 -0.22 -3.49
N ARG A 52 5.53 0.78 -2.70
CA ARG A 52 6.56 1.79 -3.00
C ARG A 52 7.80 1.47 -2.18
N LEU A 53 8.88 1.09 -2.85
CA LEU A 53 10.18 0.88 -2.22
C LEU A 53 11.02 2.15 -2.30
N ARG A 54 11.64 2.53 -1.20
CA ARG A 54 12.54 3.67 -1.09
C ARG A 54 14.00 3.23 -1.18
N LYS A 55 14.90 4.20 -1.41
CA LYS A 55 16.36 3.98 -1.49
C LYS A 55 16.96 3.37 -0.23
N ASP A 56 16.38 3.64 0.92
CA ASP A 56 16.80 3.08 2.22
C ASP A 56 16.30 1.65 2.46
N GLY A 57 15.55 1.09 1.51
CA GLY A 57 14.94 -0.23 1.60
C GLY A 57 13.60 -0.26 2.32
N THR A 58 13.18 0.82 2.96
CA THR A 58 11.85 0.88 3.56
C THR A 58 10.75 0.90 2.50
N GLY A 59 9.55 0.48 2.85
CA GLY A 59 8.43 0.38 1.94
C GLY A 59 7.15 0.99 2.47
N LEU A 60 6.27 1.35 1.54
CA LEU A 60 4.88 1.69 1.81
C LEU A 60 4.01 0.71 1.04
N LEU A 61 3.33 -0.17 1.77
CA LEU A 61 2.38 -1.12 1.19
C LEU A 61 0.97 -0.58 1.33
N ILE A 62 0.25 -0.51 0.22
CA ILE A 62 -1.11 0.02 0.17
C ILE A 62 -2.01 -1.08 -0.36
N LEU A 63 -2.99 -1.48 0.47
CA LEU A 63 -3.96 -2.53 0.15
C LEU A 63 -5.32 -1.89 -0.12
N ASN A 64 -5.88 -2.15 -1.30
CA ASN A 64 -7.22 -1.69 -1.72
C ASN A 64 -7.47 -0.18 -1.50
N ALA A 65 -6.44 0.65 -1.65
CA ALA A 65 -6.46 2.10 -1.45
C ALA A 65 -6.86 2.60 -0.04
N SER A 66 -7.17 1.72 0.89
CA SER A 66 -7.66 2.06 2.24
C SER A 66 -6.65 1.77 3.34
N THR A 67 -5.92 0.66 3.25
CA THR A 67 -4.95 0.25 4.26
C THR A 67 -3.54 0.63 3.83
N VAL A 68 -2.85 1.42 4.64
CA VAL A 68 -1.48 1.89 4.39
C VAL A 68 -0.57 1.36 5.49
N LEU A 69 0.40 0.53 5.11
CA LEU A 69 1.37 -0.08 6.02
C LEU A 69 2.78 0.44 5.74
N HIS A 70 3.42 0.96 6.77
CA HIS A 70 4.83 1.35 6.73
C HIS A 70 5.69 0.12 7.02
N LEU A 71 6.54 -0.25 6.09
CA LEU A 71 7.35 -1.47 6.16
C LEU A 71 8.82 -1.12 6.39
N ASN A 72 9.44 -1.83 7.32
CA ASN A 72 10.88 -1.87 7.43
C ASN A 72 11.49 -2.62 6.23
N PRO A 73 12.82 -2.59 6.00
CA PRO A 73 13.44 -3.19 4.82
C PRO A 73 13.11 -4.69 4.64
N THR A 74 13.05 -5.46 5.71
CA THR A 74 12.75 -6.89 5.64
C THR A 74 11.29 -7.14 5.23
N ALA A 75 10.35 -6.46 5.87
CA ALA A 75 8.93 -6.56 5.53
C ALA A 75 8.64 -6.04 4.12
N ALA A 76 9.37 -5.03 3.68
CA ALA A 76 9.29 -4.50 2.32
C ALA A 76 9.76 -5.53 1.28
N GLU A 77 10.79 -6.33 1.59
CA GLU A 77 11.24 -7.43 0.74
C GLU A 77 10.22 -8.57 0.71
N TYR A 78 9.60 -8.90 1.83
CA TYR A 78 8.51 -9.87 1.85
C TYR A 78 7.33 -9.40 0.98
N ALA A 79 6.95 -8.13 1.10
CA ALA A 79 5.90 -7.55 0.26
C ALA A 79 6.27 -7.56 -1.24
N TYR A 80 7.53 -7.32 -1.57
CA TYR A 80 8.02 -7.41 -2.95
C TYR A 80 7.84 -8.82 -3.51
N HIS A 81 8.28 -9.86 -2.79
CA HIS A 81 8.13 -11.24 -3.22
C HIS A 81 6.66 -11.66 -3.30
N PHE A 82 5.83 -11.20 -2.36
CA PHE A 82 4.38 -11.43 -2.39
C PHE A 82 3.74 -10.86 -3.66
N ILE A 83 4.05 -9.62 -4.03
CA ILE A 83 3.54 -8.96 -5.24
C ILE A 83 4.05 -9.65 -6.51
N LYS A 84 5.29 -10.14 -6.50
CA LYS A 84 5.87 -10.88 -7.62
C LYS A 84 5.29 -12.30 -7.77
N GLY A 85 4.50 -12.77 -6.82
CA GLY A 85 4.00 -14.14 -6.82
C GLY A 85 5.12 -15.18 -6.70
N SER A 86 6.21 -14.83 -6.03
CA SER A 86 7.35 -15.73 -5.84
C SER A 86 6.93 -16.95 -5.04
N ALA A 87 7.34 -18.14 -5.48
CA ALA A 87 7.15 -19.35 -4.69
C ALA A 87 7.85 -19.20 -3.32
N PRO A 88 7.24 -19.66 -2.21
CA PRO A 88 7.76 -19.45 -0.87
C PRO A 88 9.22 -19.88 -0.69
N GLU A 89 9.61 -21.02 -1.28
CA GLU A 89 10.97 -21.54 -1.20
C GLU A 89 11.98 -20.69 -1.98
N ALA A 90 11.54 -20.09 -3.11
CA ALA A 90 12.37 -19.20 -3.92
C ALA A 90 12.57 -17.86 -3.20
N ALA A 91 11.48 -17.28 -2.66
CA ALA A 91 11.55 -16.08 -1.85
C ALA A 91 12.44 -16.27 -0.61
N ALA A 92 12.23 -17.37 0.12
CA ALA A 92 13.03 -17.71 1.29
C ALA A 92 14.52 -17.87 0.98
N LYS A 93 14.86 -18.42 -0.19
CA LYS A 93 16.26 -18.52 -0.63
C LYS A 93 16.89 -17.15 -0.82
N GLU A 94 16.24 -16.26 -1.59
CA GLU A 94 16.75 -14.93 -1.88
C GLU A 94 16.89 -14.09 -0.61
N ILE A 95 15.89 -14.15 0.28
CA ILE A 95 15.88 -13.48 1.58
C ILE A 95 17.00 -14.00 2.47
N ALA A 96 17.15 -15.33 2.57
CA ALA A 96 18.20 -15.96 3.38
C ALA A 96 19.60 -15.58 2.91
N ASP A 97 19.82 -15.57 1.60
CA ASP A 97 21.10 -15.21 0.99
C ASP A 97 21.42 -13.71 1.22
N ARG A 98 20.41 -12.83 1.11
CA ARG A 98 20.55 -11.39 1.32
C ARG A 98 20.81 -11.02 2.77
N TYR A 99 20.01 -11.57 3.69
CA TYR A 99 20.09 -11.22 5.13
C TYR A 99 20.98 -12.17 5.93
N ARG A 100 21.56 -13.18 5.30
CA ARG A 100 22.42 -14.19 5.94
C ARG A 100 21.76 -14.87 7.13
N ILE A 101 20.47 -15.18 7.00
CA ILE A 101 19.68 -15.93 7.97
C ILE A 101 19.48 -17.38 7.51
N GLN A 102 19.01 -18.23 8.41
CA GLN A 102 18.69 -19.61 8.05
C GLN A 102 17.49 -19.65 7.11
N ARG A 103 17.56 -20.49 6.07
CA ARG A 103 16.52 -20.62 5.05
C ARG A 103 15.18 -21.04 5.63
N VAL A 104 15.20 -21.90 6.65
CA VAL A 104 13.98 -22.34 7.36
C VAL A 104 13.29 -21.14 8.02
N GLN A 105 14.07 -20.28 8.67
CA GLN A 105 13.54 -19.06 9.30
C GLN A 105 12.98 -18.09 8.25
N ALA A 106 13.71 -17.88 7.16
CA ALA A 106 13.23 -17.03 6.06
C ALA A 106 11.91 -17.54 5.45
N LEU A 107 11.76 -18.86 5.34
CA LEU A 107 10.53 -19.47 4.84
C LEU A 107 9.36 -19.28 5.80
N GLU A 108 9.58 -19.52 7.09
CA GLU A 108 8.56 -19.32 8.13
C GLU A 108 8.09 -17.87 8.19
N ASP A 109 9.04 -16.93 8.23
CA ASP A 109 8.76 -15.49 8.31
C ASP A 109 8.00 -14.99 7.07
N TYR A 110 8.44 -15.40 5.87
CA TYR A 110 7.78 -15.02 4.62
C TYR A 110 6.36 -15.61 4.51
N THR A 111 6.19 -16.88 4.88
CA THR A 111 4.88 -17.54 4.87
C THR A 111 3.93 -16.83 5.83
N ASN A 112 4.38 -16.56 7.05
CA ASN A 112 3.61 -15.82 8.05
C ASN A 112 3.20 -14.43 7.58
N PHE A 113 4.14 -13.70 6.96
CA PHE A 113 3.85 -12.39 6.36
C PHE A 113 2.78 -12.50 5.27
N SER A 114 2.95 -13.44 4.35
CA SER A 114 2.06 -13.64 3.21
C SER A 114 0.64 -13.99 3.64
N GLU A 115 0.48 -14.91 4.61
CA GLU A 115 -0.80 -15.29 5.18
C GLU A 115 -1.50 -14.11 5.86
N ARG A 116 -0.77 -13.29 6.61
CA ARG A 116 -1.32 -12.10 7.26
C ARG A 116 -1.77 -11.05 6.26
N ILE A 117 -0.98 -10.78 5.22
CA ILE A 117 -1.38 -9.85 4.16
C ILE A 117 -2.60 -10.38 3.42
N GLN A 118 -2.62 -11.68 3.09
CA GLN A 118 -3.77 -12.30 2.44
C GLN A 118 -5.05 -12.19 3.30
N THR A 119 -4.94 -12.41 4.60
CA THR A 119 -6.08 -12.26 5.54
C THR A 119 -6.60 -10.81 5.56
N LEU A 120 -5.71 -9.81 5.57
CA LEU A 120 -6.11 -8.40 5.49
C LEU A 120 -6.82 -8.05 4.17
N ILE A 121 -6.39 -8.68 3.08
CA ILE A 121 -7.01 -8.50 1.76
C ILE A 121 -8.41 -9.12 1.72
N GLU A 122 -8.57 -10.31 2.30
CA GLU A 122 -9.79 -11.11 2.21
C GLU A 122 -10.85 -10.75 3.26
N THR A 123 -10.45 -10.07 4.32
CA THR A 123 -11.35 -9.71 5.43
C THR A 123 -11.63 -8.21 5.42
N PRO A 124 -12.76 -7.77 4.83
CA PRO A 124 -13.18 -6.38 4.91
C PRO A 124 -13.31 -5.93 6.37
N ASP A 125 -12.98 -4.67 6.63
CA ASP A 125 -13.10 -4.01 7.94
C ASP A 125 -12.21 -4.58 9.07
N LEU A 126 -11.29 -5.51 8.76
CA LEU A 126 -10.29 -5.95 9.71
C LEU A 126 -9.32 -4.80 10.02
N ASP A 127 -9.24 -4.38 11.30
CA ASP A 127 -8.30 -3.32 11.70
C ASP A 127 -6.85 -3.82 11.62
N PRO A 128 -6.03 -3.29 10.69
CA PRO A 128 -4.67 -3.75 10.51
C PRO A 128 -3.78 -3.55 11.74
N VAL A 129 -4.06 -2.52 12.51
CA VAL A 129 -3.29 -2.15 13.70
C VAL A 129 -3.44 -3.22 14.77
N THR A 130 -4.68 -3.59 15.07
CA THR A 130 -4.97 -4.64 16.05
C THR A 130 -4.53 -6.02 15.55
N PHE A 131 -4.72 -6.31 14.26
CA PHE A 131 -4.42 -7.62 13.70
C PHE A 131 -2.91 -7.87 13.55
N LEU A 132 -2.15 -6.85 13.14
CA LEU A 132 -0.70 -6.96 12.96
C LEU A 132 0.11 -6.59 14.21
N ASP A 133 -0.55 -6.07 15.26
CA ASP A 133 0.07 -5.55 16.48
C ASP A 133 1.10 -4.44 16.19
N PHE A 134 0.72 -3.51 15.29
CA PHE A 134 1.52 -2.37 14.90
C PHE A 134 1.12 -1.11 15.67
N GLU A 135 2.08 -0.22 15.88
CA GLU A 135 1.77 1.13 16.35
C GLU A 135 1.10 1.94 15.21
N ARG A 136 0.06 2.70 15.57
CA ARG A 136 -0.55 3.64 14.62
C ARG A 136 0.43 4.75 14.29
N VAL A 137 0.82 4.83 13.04
CA VAL A 137 1.60 5.93 12.50
C VAL A 137 0.71 6.75 11.57
N ALA A 138 0.80 8.08 11.66
CA ALA A 138 0.03 8.94 10.76
C ALA A 138 0.41 8.61 9.30
N PRO A 139 -0.57 8.44 8.38
CA PRO A 139 -0.30 8.03 6.99
C PRO A 139 0.68 8.96 6.26
N HIS A 140 0.77 10.20 6.70
CA HIS A 140 1.62 11.24 6.10
C HIS A 140 2.83 11.61 6.97
N SER A 141 3.23 10.76 7.90
CA SER A 141 4.33 11.03 8.85
C SER A 141 5.73 10.93 8.25
N ALA A 142 5.86 10.47 7.00
CA ALA A 142 7.13 10.36 6.29
C ALA A 142 7.06 11.04 4.93
N ASP A 143 8.23 11.31 4.32
CA ASP A 143 8.31 11.83 2.97
C ASP A 143 7.61 10.91 1.98
N LEU A 144 6.59 11.43 1.31
CA LEU A 144 5.85 10.71 0.29
C LEU A 144 6.51 10.94 -1.08
N THR A 145 6.80 9.87 -1.79
CA THR A 145 7.32 9.94 -3.18
C THR A 145 6.24 10.31 -4.19
N ALA A 146 4.97 10.08 -3.86
CA ALA A 146 3.80 10.49 -4.62
C ALA A 146 2.58 10.60 -3.69
N PRO A 147 1.55 11.37 -4.06
CA PRO A 147 0.29 11.44 -3.32
C PRO A 147 -0.34 10.07 -3.09
N LEU A 148 -1.14 9.94 -2.05
CA LEU A 148 -1.99 8.74 -1.82
C LEU A 148 -3.35 8.86 -2.49
N ARG A 149 -3.76 10.08 -2.85
CA ARG A 149 -5.03 10.38 -3.52
C ARG A 149 -4.84 11.48 -4.54
N LEU A 150 -5.54 11.36 -5.66
CA LEU A 150 -5.63 12.37 -6.71
C LEU A 150 -7.12 12.71 -6.94
N ASP A 151 -7.46 13.99 -6.79
CA ASP A 151 -8.80 14.48 -7.11
C ASP A 151 -8.77 15.13 -8.50
N CYS A 152 -9.50 14.53 -9.45
CA CYS A 152 -9.56 14.92 -10.84
C CYS A 152 -10.85 15.70 -11.12
N ALA A 153 -10.75 17.01 -11.31
CA ALA A 153 -11.87 17.86 -11.70
C ALA A 153 -12.14 17.66 -13.21
N LEU A 154 -12.97 16.66 -13.55
CA LEU A 154 -13.19 16.22 -14.93
C LEU A 154 -13.94 17.24 -15.78
N THR A 155 -14.86 18.01 -15.18
CA THR A 155 -15.76 18.93 -15.89
C THR A 155 -16.18 20.08 -15.00
N TYR A 156 -16.54 21.21 -15.61
CA TYR A 156 -17.19 22.33 -14.94
C TYR A 156 -18.72 22.35 -15.17
N ARG A 157 -19.25 21.37 -15.92
CA ARG A 157 -20.69 21.22 -16.14
C ARG A 157 -21.40 20.87 -14.84
N VAL A 158 -22.58 21.42 -14.64
CA VAL A 158 -23.44 21.17 -13.48
C VAL A 158 -24.84 20.85 -13.93
N PRO A 159 -25.66 20.14 -13.15
CA PRO A 159 -27.04 19.85 -13.45
C PRO A 159 -27.87 21.13 -13.68
N LYS A 160 -28.91 21.04 -14.50
CA LYS A 160 -29.83 22.16 -14.72
C LYS A 160 -30.45 22.57 -13.39
N GLY A 161 -30.49 23.88 -13.14
CA GLY A 161 -31.04 24.43 -11.89
C GLY A 161 -30.07 24.56 -10.75
N THR A 162 -28.80 24.18 -10.94
CA THR A 162 -27.73 24.42 -9.95
C THR A 162 -27.58 25.92 -9.73
N LYS A 163 -27.59 26.35 -8.47
CA LYS A 163 -27.35 27.76 -8.10
C LYS A 163 -25.95 28.20 -8.49
N PRO A 164 -25.75 29.45 -8.94
CA PRO A 164 -24.45 29.94 -9.38
C PRO A 164 -23.34 29.84 -8.34
N ASP A 165 -23.68 29.98 -7.07
CA ASP A 165 -22.76 29.88 -5.92
C ASP A 165 -22.32 28.43 -5.61
N ALA A 166 -23.10 27.46 -6.08
CA ALA A 166 -22.78 26.03 -5.95
C ALA A 166 -22.01 25.48 -7.16
N ALA A 167 -21.85 26.25 -8.23
CA ALA A 167 -21.09 25.83 -9.39
C ALA A 167 -19.57 25.98 -9.11
N PRO A 168 -18.73 25.03 -9.56
CA PRO A 168 -17.27 25.14 -9.37
C PRO A 168 -16.74 26.33 -10.18
N ALA A 169 -15.76 27.01 -9.57
CA ALA A 169 -15.06 28.08 -10.28
C ALA A 169 -14.26 27.52 -11.46
N LYS A 170 -14.51 28.04 -12.66
CA LYS A 170 -13.78 27.63 -13.86
C LYS A 170 -12.33 28.11 -13.80
N ARG A 171 -11.39 27.17 -13.62
CA ARG A 171 -9.95 27.47 -13.48
C ARG A 171 -9.15 27.21 -14.74
N ALA A 172 -9.72 26.51 -15.72
CA ALA A 172 -9.09 26.25 -17.00
C ALA A 172 -9.99 26.67 -18.15
N PRO A 173 -9.44 27.20 -19.25
CA PRO A 173 -10.22 27.66 -20.41
C PRO A 173 -10.85 26.50 -21.16
N LYS A 174 -10.23 25.32 -21.12
CA LYS A 174 -10.66 24.11 -21.83
C LYS A 174 -10.60 22.90 -20.89
N GLU A 175 -11.60 22.06 -20.94
CA GLU A 175 -11.58 20.75 -20.28
C GLU A 175 -10.67 19.79 -21.04
N LEU A 176 -10.04 18.86 -20.33
CA LEU A 176 -9.26 17.80 -20.95
C LEU A 176 -10.15 16.82 -21.71
N THR A 177 -9.64 16.32 -22.81
CA THR A 177 -10.26 15.25 -23.60
C THR A 177 -10.13 13.91 -22.86
N THR A 178 -10.87 12.88 -23.31
CA THR A 178 -10.77 11.50 -22.82
C THR A 178 -9.32 11.00 -22.85
N ALA A 179 -8.64 11.14 -24.00
CA ALA A 179 -7.26 10.68 -24.16
C ALA A 179 -6.27 11.40 -23.23
N GLU A 180 -6.48 12.71 -22.99
CA GLU A 180 -5.65 13.46 -22.05
C GLU A 180 -5.89 13.01 -20.61
N TRP A 181 -7.14 12.70 -20.23
CA TRP A 181 -7.46 12.15 -18.93
C TRP A 181 -6.90 10.73 -18.76
N GLN A 182 -7.02 9.85 -19.74
CA GLN A 182 -6.40 8.52 -19.74
C GLN A 182 -4.89 8.63 -19.50
N ALA A 183 -4.21 9.54 -20.19
CA ALA A 183 -2.79 9.78 -19.96
C ALA A 183 -2.46 10.27 -18.53
N VAL A 184 -3.34 11.06 -17.91
CA VAL A 184 -3.21 11.47 -16.49
C VAL A 184 -3.37 10.27 -15.56
N LEU A 185 -4.37 9.42 -15.81
CA LEU A 185 -4.64 8.22 -15.01
C LEU A 185 -3.51 7.20 -15.13
N ASP A 186 -2.96 7.00 -16.33
CA ASP A 186 -1.81 6.14 -16.55
C ASP A 186 -0.58 6.62 -15.76
N LYS A 187 -0.32 7.93 -15.79
CA LYS A 187 0.78 8.52 -14.99
C LYS A 187 0.52 8.37 -13.49
N ALA A 188 -0.72 8.54 -13.04
CA ALA A 188 -1.09 8.34 -11.64
C ALA A 188 -0.85 6.88 -11.22
N TRP A 189 -1.24 5.93 -12.06
CA TRP A 189 -0.96 4.51 -11.85
C TRP A 189 0.54 4.21 -11.77
N GLN A 190 1.32 4.69 -12.75
CA GLN A 190 2.78 4.51 -12.78
C GLN A 190 3.47 5.16 -11.58
N ALA A 191 2.95 6.29 -11.08
CA ALA A 191 3.42 6.93 -9.86
C ALA A 191 2.97 6.19 -8.58
N GLY A 192 2.19 5.12 -8.71
CA GLY A 192 1.67 4.32 -7.59
C GLY A 192 0.62 5.07 -6.76
N ILE A 193 -0.16 5.97 -7.36
CA ILE A 193 -1.27 6.64 -6.68
C ILE A 193 -2.44 5.66 -6.60
N PRO A 194 -2.82 5.21 -5.39
CA PRO A 194 -3.77 4.11 -5.25
C PRO A 194 -5.22 4.54 -5.35
N HIS A 195 -5.51 5.83 -5.18
CA HIS A 195 -6.86 6.35 -5.12
C HIS A 195 -7.03 7.57 -6.02
N VAL A 196 -8.04 7.49 -6.89
CA VAL A 196 -8.46 8.60 -7.76
C VAL A 196 -9.92 8.92 -7.47
N THR A 197 -10.23 10.19 -7.30
CA THR A 197 -11.59 10.68 -7.16
C THR A 197 -11.93 11.58 -8.34
N PHE A 198 -13.00 11.25 -9.05
CA PHE A 198 -13.56 12.14 -10.06
C PHE A 198 -14.46 13.18 -9.41
N THR A 199 -14.20 14.43 -9.72
CA THR A 199 -14.85 15.59 -9.12
C THR A 199 -14.96 16.74 -10.14
N GLY A 200 -15.21 17.94 -9.67
CA GLY A 200 -15.35 19.16 -10.45
C GLY A 200 -16.77 19.70 -10.31
N GLY A 201 -17.51 19.81 -11.41
CA GLY A 201 -18.96 19.95 -11.41
C GLY A 201 -19.61 18.60 -11.12
N GLU A 202 -20.36 18.08 -12.08
CA GLU A 202 -20.96 16.74 -11.98
C GLU A 202 -20.29 15.82 -13.02
N PRO A 203 -19.39 14.92 -12.60
CA PRO A 203 -18.65 14.04 -13.52
C PRO A 203 -19.55 13.17 -14.40
N THR A 204 -20.72 12.76 -13.91
CA THR A 204 -21.69 11.94 -14.66
C THR A 204 -22.31 12.66 -15.86
N LEU A 205 -22.09 13.95 -16.01
CA LEU A 205 -22.46 14.71 -17.21
C LEU A 205 -21.45 14.57 -18.36
N ARG A 206 -20.37 13.83 -18.15
CA ARG A 206 -19.44 13.45 -19.22
C ARG A 206 -19.89 12.13 -19.84
N ASP A 207 -20.08 12.12 -21.14
CA ASP A 207 -20.49 10.92 -21.87
C ASP A 207 -19.38 9.86 -21.91
N ASP A 208 -18.12 10.30 -21.80
CA ASP A 208 -16.92 9.48 -21.84
C ASP A 208 -16.43 9.00 -20.45
N LEU A 209 -17.20 9.26 -19.38
CA LEU A 209 -16.85 8.81 -18.03
C LEU A 209 -16.60 7.29 -17.91
N PRO A 210 -17.38 6.42 -18.62
CA PRO A 210 -17.15 4.97 -18.58
C PRO A 210 -15.83 4.53 -19.23
N GLU A 211 -15.21 5.39 -20.03
CA GLU A 211 -13.96 5.10 -20.73
C GLU A 211 -12.71 5.44 -19.87
N LEU A 212 -12.93 6.14 -18.75
CA LEU A 212 -11.90 6.58 -17.82
C LEU A 212 -11.75 5.60 -16.64
#